data_5f1c76069fe6a5c55606b76ceb83aaf6
#
_entry.id   5f1c76069fe6a5c55606b76ceb83aaf6
#
_cell.length_a   1.000
_cell.length_b   1.000
_cell.length_c   1.000
_cell.angle_alpha   90.00
_cell.angle_beta   90.00
_cell.angle_gamma   90.00
#
_symmetry.space_group_name_H-M   'P 1'
#
loop_
_entity.id
_entity.type
_entity.pdbx_description
1 polymer ?
#
loop_
_entity_poly.entity_id
_entity_poly.type
_entity_poly.pdbx_seq_one_letter_code
_entity_poly.pdbx_strand_id
1 'polypeptide(L)'
;MMTNRSIFLILIFAFAFSLNAKEMVIQTTTSYILEKFTYSNESTYSIYKGEGSWTNDLGDYGHIKCMGPIEKNENYFKLNHICEYINQNNEKMWHRVNREGNQDADAGVGKSIIFDATGKYKKYVGSECPYAIKYLDNKNFSKSKCKLN
;
A
#
# COMPACT_ATOMS: atom_id res chain seq x y z
N MET A 1 68.12 -7.79 -29.77
CA MET A 1 66.96 -6.90 -30.01
C MET A 1 65.78 -7.55 -29.43
N MET A 2 65.40 -7.07 -28.25
CA MET A 2 64.14 -7.57 -27.48
C MET A 2 63.05 -6.56 -27.67
N THR A 3 62.00 -6.97 -28.35
CA THR A 3 60.80 -6.16 -28.51
C THR A 3 59.82 -6.41 -27.34
N ASN A 4 59.70 -5.44 -26.46
CA ASN A 4 58.76 -5.41 -25.33
C ASN A 4 57.37 -5.15 -25.87
N ARG A 5 56.46 -6.14 -25.81
CA ARG A 5 55.05 -5.97 -26.06
C ARG A 5 54.35 -5.76 -24.72
N SER A 6 54.10 -4.50 -24.38
CA SER A 6 53.22 -4.13 -23.26
C SER A 6 51.76 -4.52 -23.57
N ILE A 7 51.29 -5.52 -22.87
CA ILE A 7 49.85 -5.88 -22.86
C ILE A 7 49.13 -4.91 -21.95
N PHE A 8 48.37 -3.98 -22.55
CA PHE A 8 47.49 -3.07 -21.83
C PHE A 8 46.21 -3.85 -21.43
N LEU A 9 46.17 -4.28 -20.17
CA LEU A 9 45.00 -4.94 -19.60
C LEU A 9 43.98 -3.85 -19.29
N ILE A 10 42.98 -3.65 -20.14
CA ILE A 10 41.84 -2.78 -19.89
C ILE A 10 40.92 -3.49 -18.90
N LEU A 11 41.01 -3.12 -17.62
CA LEU A 11 40.03 -3.52 -16.59
C LEU A 11 38.72 -2.75 -16.85
N ILE A 12 37.79 -3.40 -17.53
CA ILE A 12 36.41 -2.90 -17.65
C ILE A 12 35.75 -3.13 -16.29
N PHE A 13 35.73 -2.10 -15.45
CA PHE A 13 34.89 -2.06 -14.25
C PHE A 13 33.44 -1.94 -14.71
N ALA A 14 32.78 -3.09 -14.85
CA ALA A 14 31.36 -3.14 -15.01
C ALA A 14 30.73 -2.63 -13.70
N PHE A 15 30.43 -1.34 -13.63
CA PHE A 15 29.52 -0.80 -12.61
C PHE A 15 28.15 -1.44 -12.83
N ALA A 16 27.87 -2.52 -12.11
CA ALA A 16 26.54 -3.02 -11.95
C ALA A 16 25.73 -1.94 -11.20
N PHE A 17 25.08 -1.06 -11.95
CA PHE A 17 24.03 -0.24 -11.40
C PHE A 17 22.94 -1.21 -10.95
N SER A 18 22.93 -1.55 -9.65
CA SER A 18 21.76 -2.14 -9.01
C SER A 18 20.62 -1.15 -9.22
N LEU A 19 19.75 -1.45 -10.17
CA LEU A 19 18.44 -0.84 -10.27
C LEU A 19 17.68 -1.24 -8.98
N ASN A 20 17.96 -0.52 -7.90
CA ASN A 20 17.12 -0.58 -6.72
C ASN A 20 15.75 -0.07 -7.17
N ALA A 21 14.83 -1.00 -7.44
CA ALA A 21 13.42 -0.66 -7.59
C ALA A 21 13.04 0.16 -6.36
N LYS A 22 12.82 1.43 -6.56
CA LYS A 22 12.60 2.38 -5.46
C LYS A 22 11.28 1.98 -4.83
N GLU A 23 11.31 1.44 -3.63
CA GLU A 23 10.12 1.11 -2.86
C GLU A 23 9.72 2.32 -2.01
N MET A 24 8.42 2.46 -1.74
CA MET A 24 7.90 3.40 -0.74
C MET A 24 7.16 2.59 0.30
N VAL A 25 7.60 2.69 1.56
CA VAL A 25 6.95 2.03 2.69
C VAL A 25 6.00 3.02 3.35
N ILE A 26 4.71 2.68 3.39
CA ILE A 26 3.67 3.47 4.04
C ILE A 26 3.19 2.75 5.29
N GLN A 27 3.05 3.47 6.39
CA GLN A 27 2.45 2.99 7.63
C GLN A 27 1.21 3.82 7.94
N THR A 28 0.12 3.17 8.34
CA THR A 28 -1.13 3.86 8.70
C THR A 28 -1.63 3.40 10.06
N THR A 29 -2.29 4.32 10.74
CA THR A 29 -3.10 4.03 11.92
C THR A 29 -4.44 4.72 11.73
N THR A 30 -5.54 3.95 11.69
CA THR A 30 -6.89 4.50 11.52
C THR A 30 -7.83 4.01 12.61
N SER A 31 -8.76 4.86 12.99
CA SER A 31 -9.98 4.45 13.72
C SER A 31 -11.10 4.29 12.70
N TYR A 32 -11.99 3.33 12.92
CA TYR A 32 -13.04 3.04 11.96
C TYR A 32 -14.39 2.75 12.61
N ILE A 33 -15.43 2.94 11.81
CA ILE A 33 -16.79 2.50 12.09
C ILE A 33 -17.31 1.64 10.95
N LEU A 34 -18.25 0.75 11.27
CA LEU A 34 -18.96 -0.09 10.31
C LEU A 34 -20.45 0.19 10.40
N GLU A 35 -21.04 0.63 9.30
CA GLU A 35 -22.49 0.61 9.13
C GLU A 35 -22.86 -0.73 8.49
N LYS A 36 -23.70 -1.54 9.17
CA LYS A 36 -23.85 -2.95 8.85
C LYS A 36 -25.31 -3.35 8.67
N PHE A 37 -25.55 -4.16 7.62
CA PHE A 37 -26.77 -4.96 7.45
C PHE A 37 -26.42 -6.44 7.62
N THR A 38 -27.32 -7.20 8.25
CA THR A 38 -27.23 -8.65 8.35
C THR A 38 -28.43 -9.25 7.61
N TYR A 39 -28.15 -10.17 6.70
CA TYR A 39 -29.17 -10.89 5.95
C TYR A 39 -29.73 -12.08 6.73
N SER A 40 -30.85 -12.66 6.27
CA SER A 40 -31.49 -13.82 6.89
C SER A 40 -30.62 -15.08 6.93
N ASN A 41 -29.62 -15.17 6.04
CA ASN A 41 -28.63 -16.25 5.99
C ASN A 41 -27.32 -15.92 6.75
N GLU A 42 -27.38 -14.97 7.70
CA GLU A 42 -26.25 -14.51 8.49
C GLU A 42 -25.11 -13.81 7.72
N SER A 43 -25.20 -13.72 6.41
CA SER A 43 -24.27 -12.92 5.60
C SER A 43 -24.41 -11.44 5.96
N THR A 44 -23.34 -10.68 5.79
CA THR A 44 -23.33 -9.26 6.12
C THR A 44 -22.82 -8.42 4.97
N TYR A 45 -23.40 -7.24 4.84
CA TYR A 45 -22.90 -6.14 4.04
C TYR A 45 -22.61 -4.95 4.97
N SER A 46 -21.43 -4.40 4.87
CA SER A 46 -21.04 -3.26 5.72
C SER A 46 -20.41 -2.17 4.86
N ILE A 47 -20.59 -0.93 5.29
CA ILE A 47 -19.81 0.20 4.81
C ILE A 47 -18.77 0.54 5.86
N TYR A 48 -17.51 0.38 5.49
CA TYR A 48 -16.37 0.79 6.28
C TYR A 48 -16.14 2.30 6.09
N LYS A 49 -15.91 3.02 7.17
CA LYS A 49 -15.44 4.42 7.19
C LYS A 49 -14.30 4.50 8.20
N GLY A 50 -13.10 4.77 7.73
CA GLY A 50 -11.91 4.87 8.56
C GLY A 50 -11.18 6.19 8.33
N GLU A 51 -10.69 6.79 9.42
CA GLU A 51 -9.89 8.02 9.38
C GLU A 51 -8.72 7.90 10.34
N GLY A 52 -7.59 8.51 9.98
CA GLY A 52 -6.41 8.47 10.83
C GLY A 52 -5.20 9.17 10.24
N SER A 53 -4.03 8.67 10.61
CA SER A 53 -2.75 9.21 10.19
C SER A 53 -1.94 8.18 9.39
N TRP A 54 -1.04 8.69 8.60
CA TRP A 54 -0.07 7.90 7.87
C TRP A 54 1.31 8.57 7.83
N THR A 55 2.34 7.75 7.64
CA THR A 55 3.72 8.17 7.40
C THR A 55 4.33 7.31 6.31
N ASN A 56 5.40 7.78 5.69
CA ASN A 56 6.21 6.96 4.79
C ASN A 56 7.71 7.13 5.06
N ASP A 57 8.52 6.26 4.47
CA ASP A 57 9.98 6.28 4.57
C ASP A 57 10.66 7.38 3.74
N LEU A 58 9.88 8.18 3.01
CA LEU A 58 10.35 9.37 2.29
C LEU A 58 10.21 10.66 3.14
N GLY A 59 9.77 10.54 4.41
CA GLY A 59 9.60 11.64 5.33
C GLY A 59 8.24 12.35 5.24
N ASP A 60 7.28 11.81 4.49
CA ASP A 60 5.93 12.36 4.44
C ASP A 60 5.07 11.80 5.57
N TYR A 61 4.14 12.63 6.03
CA TYR A 61 3.13 12.31 7.01
C TYR A 61 1.85 13.09 6.72
N GLY A 62 0.73 12.63 7.27
CA GLY A 62 -0.53 13.34 7.08
C GLY A 62 -1.75 12.53 7.48
N HIS A 63 -2.87 12.86 6.84
CA HIS A 63 -4.17 12.26 7.10
C HIS A 63 -4.52 11.22 6.06
N ILE A 64 -5.19 10.16 6.51
CA ILE A 64 -5.79 9.15 5.65
C ILE A 64 -7.29 9.05 5.95
N LYS A 65 -8.08 8.90 4.89
CA LYS A 65 -9.50 8.60 4.94
C LYS A 65 -9.82 7.48 3.98
N CYS A 66 -10.47 6.44 4.48
CA CYS A 66 -10.87 5.27 3.69
C CYS A 66 -12.36 5.03 3.80
N MET A 67 -13.00 4.62 2.71
CA MET A 67 -14.38 4.17 2.71
C MET A 67 -14.63 3.13 1.63
N GLY A 68 -15.58 2.25 1.88
CA GLY A 68 -16.04 1.26 0.91
C GLY A 68 -16.73 0.05 1.52
N PRO A 69 -17.27 -0.81 0.67
CA PRO A 69 -18.01 -1.99 1.11
C PRO A 69 -17.11 -3.09 1.66
N ILE A 70 -17.70 -3.84 2.60
CA ILE A 70 -17.25 -5.15 3.05
C ILE A 70 -18.43 -6.10 2.92
N GLU A 71 -18.24 -7.18 2.18
CA GLU A 71 -19.18 -8.29 2.09
C GLU A 71 -18.59 -9.51 2.82
N LYS A 72 -19.39 -10.15 3.66
CA LYS A 72 -18.95 -11.33 4.43
C LYS A 72 -20.07 -12.36 4.53
N ASN A 73 -19.71 -13.64 4.33
CA ASN A 73 -20.49 -14.80 4.72
C ASN A 73 -19.59 -15.80 5.47
N GLU A 74 -20.09 -17.00 5.79
CA GLU A 74 -19.33 -18.01 6.52
C GLU A 74 -17.99 -18.37 5.88
N ASN A 75 -17.91 -18.36 4.55
CA ASN A 75 -16.76 -18.87 3.79
C ASN A 75 -16.02 -17.80 3.00
N TYR A 76 -16.49 -16.56 3.03
CA TYR A 76 -15.99 -15.53 2.14
C TYR A 76 -16.01 -14.15 2.77
N PHE A 77 -14.94 -13.42 2.52
CA PHE A 77 -14.78 -12.03 2.89
C PHE A 77 -14.25 -11.25 1.68
N LYS A 78 -14.89 -10.14 1.37
CA LYS A 78 -14.45 -9.23 0.31
C LYS A 78 -14.52 -7.79 0.77
N LEU A 79 -13.41 -7.11 0.65
CA LEU A 79 -13.24 -5.70 0.96
C LEU A 79 -12.77 -4.95 -0.28
N ASN A 80 -13.43 -3.83 -0.58
CA ASN A 80 -13.03 -2.94 -1.65
C ASN A 80 -13.20 -1.48 -1.18
N HIS A 81 -12.10 -0.87 -0.79
CA HIS A 81 -12.08 0.49 -0.26
C HIS A 81 -11.35 1.45 -1.19
N ILE A 82 -11.77 2.71 -1.16
CA ILE A 82 -10.97 3.83 -1.66
C ILE A 82 -10.40 4.56 -0.45
N CYS A 83 -9.09 4.79 -0.46
CA CYS A 83 -8.38 5.56 0.54
C CYS A 83 -7.75 6.80 -0.08
N GLU A 84 -8.03 7.96 0.50
CA GLU A 84 -7.37 9.22 0.20
C GLU A 84 -6.28 9.46 1.25
N TYR A 85 -5.07 9.73 0.80
CA TYR A 85 -3.92 10.14 1.61
C TYR A 85 -3.62 11.59 1.29
N ILE A 86 -3.51 12.43 2.31
CA ILE A 86 -3.15 13.85 2.18
C ILE A 86 -1.90 14.09 3.01
N ASN A 87 -0.83 14.60 2.40
CA ASN A 87 0.40 14.88 3.12
C ASN A 87 0.43 16.30 3.72
N GLN A 88 1.49 16.63 4.44
CA GLN A 88 1.74 17.93 5.08
C GLN A 88 1.74 19.12 4.09
N ASN A 89 1.88 18.89 2.81
CA ASN A 89 1.89 19.89 1.73
C ASN A 89 0.58 19.90 0.91
N ASN A 90 -0.50 19.25 1.38
CA ASN A 90 -1.76 19.07 0.67
C ASN A 90 -1.65 18.30 -0.66
N GLU A 91 -0.57 17.59 -0.91
CA GLU A 91 -0.49 16.66 -2.03
C GLU A 91 -1.19 15.34 -1.68
N LYS A 92 -1.80 14.70 -2.66
CA LYS A 92 -2.71 13.56 -2.44
C LYS A 92 -2.30 12.32 -3.22
N MET A 93 -2.66 11.17 -2.66
CA MET A 93 -2.68 9.87 -3.33
C MET A 93 -4.03 9.21 -3.07
N TRP A 94 -4.59 8.55 -4.08
CA TRP A 94 -5.77 7.71 -3.93
C TRP A 94 -5.41 6.26 -4.22
N HIS A 95 -5.69 5.42 -3.25
CA HIS A 95 -5.46 3.98 -3.35
C HIS A 95 -6.80 3.25 -3.48
N ARG A 96 -6.85 2.28 -4.38
CA ARG A 96 -7.89 1.25 -4.37
C ARG A 96 -7.35 0.07 -3.59
N VAL A 97 -8.00 -0.24 -2.49
CA VAL A 97 -7.59 -1.28 -1.54
C VAL A 97 -8.50 -2.49 -1.71
N ASN A 98 -7.93 -3.63 -2.01
CA ASN A 98 -8.66 -4.88 -2.19
C ASN A 98 -8.12 -5.95 -1.23
N ARG A 99 -9.03 -6.70 -0.66
CA ARG A 99 -8.73 -7.89 0.13
C ARG A 99 -9.90 -8.85 0.04
N GLU A 100 -9.62 -10.11 -0.21
CA GLU A 100 -10.62 -11.17 -0.25
C GLU A 100 -10.01 -12.50 0.20
N GLY A 101 -10.86 -13.43 0.68
CA GLY A 101 -10.48 -14.78 1.13
C GLY A 101 -11.23 -15.25 2.37
N ASN A 102 -10.90 -16.44 2.84
CA ASN A 102 -11.36 -17.02 4.12
C ASN A 102 -10.47 -16.45 5.22
N GLN A 103 -10.80 -15.32 5.79
CA GLN A 103 -9.83 -14.64 6.65
C GLN A 103 -10.34 -14.41 8.05
N ASP A 104 -9.43 -14.65 8.98
CA ASP A 104 -9.54 -14.16 10.33
C ASP A 104 -9.72 -12.63 10.32
N ALA A 105 -10.68 -12.13 11.09
CA ALA A 105 -11.03 -10.72 11.10
C ALA A 105 -9.94 -9.82 11.69
N ASP A 106 -9.08 -10.39 12.56
CA ASP A 106 -8.15 -9.61 13.39
C ASP A 106 -6.82 -9.27 12.72
N ALA A 107 -6.50 -9.91 11.61
CA ALA A 107 -5.31 -9.62 10.83
C ALA A 107 -5.48 -10.04 9.36
N GLY A 108 -4.68 -9.51 8.46
CA GLY A 108 -4.72 -9.93 7.07
C GLY A 108 -3.68 -9.28 6.19
N VAL A 109 -3.61 -9.80 4.98
CA VAL A 109 -2.80 -9.27 3.89
C VAL A 109 -3.70 -8.93 2.72
N GLY A 110 -3.33 -7.94 1.95
CA GLY A 110 -4.08 -7.53 0.77
C GLY A 110 -3.21 -6.73 -0.18
N LYS A 111 -3.85 -6.14 -1.19
CA LYS A 111 -3.20 -5.28 -2.17
C LYS A 111 -3.92 -3.96 -2.25
N SER A 112 -3.16 -2.90 -2.51
CA SER A 112 -3.72 -1.66 -3.01
C SER A 112 -2.97 -1.22 -4.27
N ILE A 113 -3.62 -0.36 -5.05
CA ILE A 113 -3.04 0.26 -6.23
C ILE A 113 -3.22 1.76 -6.09
N ILE A 114 -2.16 2.53 -6.30
CA ILE A 114 -2.26 3.99 -6.43
C ILE A 114 -2.87 4.26 -7.80
N PHE A 115 -4.14 4.66 -7.87
CA PHE A 115 -4.82 4.84 -9.15
C PHE A 115 -4.92 6.30 -9.59
N ASP A 116 -4.69 7.24 -8.64
CA ASP A 116 -4.62 8.67 -8.92
C ASP A 116 -3.76 9.38 -7.88
N ALA A 117 -3.17 10.52 -8.25
CA ALA A 117 -2.33 11.31 -7.35
C ALA A 117 -2.12 12.75 -7.83
N THR A 118 -1.72 13.63 -6.91
CA THR A 118 -1.29 15.01 -7.18
C THR A 118 0.20 15.21 -6.85
N GLY A 119 0.76 16.32 -7.31
CA GLY A 119 2.11 16.76 -6.95
C GLY A 119 3.18 15.70 -7.25
N LYS A 120 4.06 15.50 -6.29
CA LYS A 120 5.19 14.56 -6.40
C LYS A 120 4.78 13.09 -6.48
N TYR A 121 3.52 12.78 -6.08
CA TYR A 121 3.03 11.39 -6.08
C TYR A 121 2.53 10.92 -7.45
N LYS A 122 2.36 11.81 -8.44
CA LYS A 122 1.93 11.43 -9.80
C LYS A 122 2.78 10.34 -10.44
N LYS A 123 4.09 10.33 -10.15
CA LYS A 123 5.02 9.31 -10.64
C LYS A 123 4.80 7.91 -10.07
N TYR A 124 3.96 7.80 -9.03
CA TYR A 124 3.64 6.51 -8.39
C TYR A 124 2.28 5.94 -8.83
N VAL A 125 1.55 6.64 -9.70
CA VAL A 125 0.29 6.13 -10.25
C VAL A 125 0.55 4.84 -11.02
N GLY A 126 -0.27 3.81 -10.75
CA GLY A 126 -0.09 2.45 -11.24
C GLY A 126 0.73 1.54 -10.33
N SER A 127 1.40 2.07 -9.30
CA SER A 127 2.17 1.25 -8.36
C SER A 127 1.29 0.32 -7.55
N GLU A 128 1.66 -0.97 -7.50
CA GLU A 128 1.05 -1.95 -6.59
C GLU A 128 1.70 -1.88 -5.22
N CYS A 129 0.86 -1.94 -4.19
CA CYS A 129 1.25 -1.86 -2.79
C CYS A 129 0.66 -3.05 -2.02
N PRO A 130 1.33 -4.21 -1.96
CA PRO A 130 0.95 -5.25 -0.99
C PRO A 130 1.02 -4.68 0.43
N TYR A 131 0.05 -5.05 1.26
CA TYR A 131 -0.01 -4.59 2.64
C TYR A 131 -0.35 -5.71 3.61
N ALA A 132 0.08 -5.54 4.86
CA ALA A 132 -0.37 -6.28 6.02
C ALA A 132 -1.12 -5.33 6.95
N ILE A 133 -2.21 -5.82 7.57
CA ILE A 133 -3.05 -5.07 8.49
C ILE A 133 -3.34 -5.90 9.74
N LYS A 134 -3.41 -5.23 10.88
CA LYS A 134 -3.83 -5.79 12.16
C LYS A 134 -4.88 -4.89 12.80
N TYR A 135 -5.88 -5.50 13.43
CA TYR A 135 -6.95 -4.79 14.12
C TYR A 135 -6.78 -4.92 15.63
N LEU A 136 -7.13 -3.86 16.34
CA LEU A 136 -7.21 -3.82 17.78
C LEU A 136 -8.38 -2.90 18.15
N ASP A 137 -9.43 -3.46 18.73
CA ASP A 137 -10.68 -2.76 18.99
C ASP A 137 -11.23 -2.11 17.71
N ASN A 138 -11.50 -0.80 17.76
CA ASN A 138 -11.95 -0.01 16.62
C ASN A 138 -10.79 0.66 15.84
N LYS A 139 -9.57 0.18 16.00
CA LYS A 139 -8.38 0.68 15.31
C LYS A 139 -7.78 -0.37 14.40
N ASN A 140 -7.12 0.08 13.37
CA ASN A 140 -6.22 -0.78 12.60
C ASN A 140 -4.87 -0.11 12.37
N PHE A 141 -3.89 -0.97 12.19
CA PHE A 141 -2.51 -0.64 11.90
C PHE A 141 -2.12 -1.36 10.62
N SER A 142 -1.68 -0.63 9.61
CA SER A 142 -1.21 -1.29 8.39
C SER A 142 0.16 -0.81 7.98
N LYS A 143 0.85 -1.70 7.26
CA LYS A 143 2.12 -1.41 6.61
C LYS A 143 2.04 -1.92 5.18
N SER A 144 2.29 -1.05 4.22
CA SER A 144 2.35 -1.37 2.80
C SER A 144 3.71 -1.05 2.20
N LYS A 145 4.07 -1.80 1.15
CA LYS A 145 5.26 -1.57 0.33
C LYS A 145 4.83 -1.36 -1.10
N CYS A 146 4.98 -0.15 -1.60
CA CYS A 146 4.68 0.19 -2.98
C CYS A 146 5.94 0.01 -3.84
N LYS A 147 5.85 -0.84 -4.85
CA LYS A 147 6.89 -0.92 -5.89
C LYS A 147 6.65 0.22 -6.87
N LEU A 148 7.66 1.03 -7.06
CA LEU A 148 7.60 2.17 -7.97
C LEU A 148 7.94 1.69 -9.38
N ASN A 149 7.07 1.97 -10.34
CA ASN A 149 7.25 1.65 -11.75
C ASN A 149 8.33 2.52 -12.37
#